data_c6647ec797b0d669cf5d9727c5e67245
#
_entry.id   c6647ec797b0d669cf5d9727c5e67245
#
_cell.length_a   1.000
_cell.length_b   1.000
_cell.length_c   1.000
_cell.angle_alpha   90.00
_cell.angle_beta   90.00
_cell.angle_gamma   90.00
#
_symmetry.space_group_name_H-M   'P 1'
#
loop_
_entity.id
_entity.type
_entity.pdbx_description
1 polymer ?
#
loop_
_entity_poly.entity_id
_entity_poly.type
_entity_poly.pdbx_seq_one_letter_code
_entity_poly.pdbx_strand_id
1 'polypeptide(L)'
;ERRSVKIARGGQQLCQQNAAAEGVSHRVRFQKGDAAHLAFPDETFEAAVSNFVFHEVRTQPDKREVVREALRVVKKGGCFAFQDLFEKESLYGDMTDFLSQLRQAGVQELHYIPHVERQGFIPRYVQAPWMLSDVGLLYGRK
;
A
#
# COMPACT_ATOMS: atom_id res chain seq x y z
N GLU A 1 13.94 19.48 0.08
CA GLU A 1 14.24 18.15 -0.47
C GLU A 1 13.30 17.12 0.19
N ARG A 2 12.41 16.51 -0.60
CA ARG A 2 11.46 15.53 -0.07
C ARG A 2 12.15 14.21 0.15
N ARG A 3 12.14 13.71 1.39
CA ARG A 3 12.66 12.39 1.75
C ARG A 3 11.54 11.38 1.84
N SER A 4 11.71 10.23 1.21
CA SER A 4 10.80 9.10 1.35
C SER A 4 11.14 8.30 2.60
N VAL A 5 10.13 7.88 3.36
CA VAL A 5 10.29 6.93 4.46
C VAL A 5 9.78 5.57 3.99
N LYS A 6 10.62 4.55 4.11
CA LYS A 6 10.25 3.17 3.81
C LYS A 6 10.22 2.35 5.09
N ILE A 7 9.08 1.75 5.38
CA ILE A 7 8.94 0.84 6.52
C ILE A 7 9.32 -0.56 6.06
N ALA A 8 10.33 -1.12 6.70
CA ALA A 8 10.84 -2.44 6.37
C ALA A 8 10.69 -3.39 7.56
N ARG A 9 10.15 -4.58 7.28
CA ARG A 9 10.06 -5.69 8.23
C ARG A 9 11.21 -6.66 7.94
N GLY A 10 12.36 -6.42 8.48
CA GLY A 10 13.59 -7.17 8.13
C GLY A 10 14.22 -6.72 6.81
N GLY A 11 15.48 -7.07 6.58
CA GLY A 11 16.16 -6.72 5.33
C GLY A 11 16.52 -5.23 5.16
N GLN A 12 16.53 -4.45 6.24
CA GLN A 12 16.90 -3.03 6.18
C GLN A 12 18.25 -2.81 5.47
N GLN A 13 19.20 -3.68 5.73
CA GLN A 13 20.53 -3.62 5.09
C GLN A 13 20.43 -3.79 3.57
N LEU A 14 19.63 -4.75 3.09
CA LEU A 14 19.41 -4.95 1.65
C LEU A 14 18.72 -3.75 1.02
N CYS A 15 17.71 -3.17 1.70
CA CYS A 15 17.06 -1.95 1.22
C CYS A 15 18.03 -0.77 1.13
N GLN A 16 18.96 -0.63 2.09
CA GLN A 16 20.00 0.40 2.06
C GLN A 16 20.99 0.17 0.91
N GLN A 17 21.41 -1.07 0.68
CA GLN A 17 22.29 -1.43 -0.44
C GLN A 17 21.61 -1.14 -1.79
N ASN A 18 20.33 -1.48 -1.95
CA ASN A 18 19.59 -1.18 -3.16
C ASN A 18 19.47 0.33 -3.39
N ALA A 19 19.18 1.11 -2.34
CA ALA A 19 19.11 2.57 -2.45
C ALA A 19 20.47 3.19 -2.82
N ALA A 20 21.57 2.59 -2.34
CA ALA A 20 22.92 3.01 -2.71
C ALA A 20 23.24 2.68 -4.17
N ALA A 21 22.89 1.47 -4.63
CA ALA A 21 23.08 1.05 -6.02
C ALA A 21 22.29 1.94 -7.00
N GLU A 22 21.09 2.36 -6.61
CA GLU A 22 20.24 3.27 -7.40
C GLU A 22 20.63 4.76 -7.23
N GLY A 23 21.64 5.09 -6.41
CA GLY A 23 22.10 6.47 -6.19
C GLY A 23 21.12 7.36 -5.43
N VAL A 24 20.12 6.77 -4.74
CA VAL A 24 19.03 7.51 -4.07
C VAL A 24 19.10 7.52 -2.55
N SER A 25 20.17 7.01 -1.94
CA SER A 25 20.34 6.90 -0.48
C SER A 25 20.08 8.21 0.27
N HIS A 26 20.48 9.34 -0.32
CA HIS A 26 20.29 10.67 0.27
C HIS A 26 18.82 11.12 0.31
N ARG A 27 17.93 10.48 -0.47
CA ARG A 27 16.49 10.79 -0.60
C ARG A 27 15.61 9.83 0.17
N VAL A 28 16.14 8.71 0.69
CA VAL A 28 15.36 7.64 1.32
C VAL A 28 15.80 7.47 2.78
N ARG A 29 14.81 7.36 3.66
CA ARG A 29 15.01 6.98 5.05
C ARG A 29 14.33 5.63 5.30
N PHE A 30 15.03 4.70 5.90
CA PHE A 30 14.50 3.40 6.31
C PHE A 30 14.20 3.41 7.80
N GLN A 31 13.01 2.94 8.15
CA GLN A 31 12.57 2.82 9.54
C GLN A 31 11.94 1.44 9.75
N LYS A 32 12.31 0.77 10.83
CA LYS A 32 11.63 -0.44 11.27
C LYS A 32 10.30 -0.03 11.92
N GLY A 33 9.22 -0.72 11.57
CA GLY A 33 7.89 -0.44 12.12
C GLY A 33 6.91 -1.56 11.84
N ASP A 34 5.75 -1.45 12.48
CA ASP A 34 4.58 -2.30 12.21
C ASP A 34 3.58 -1.49 11.36
N ALA A 35 3.21 -2.02 10.19
CA ALA A 35 2.27 -1.35 9.31
C ALA A 35 0.82 -1.33 9.86
N ALA A 36 0.52 -2.15 10.86
CA ALA A 36 -0.75 -2.08 11.59
C ALA A 36 -0.80 -0.92 12.60
N HIS A 37 0.36 -0.40 13.02
CA HIS A 37 0.48 0.68 14.00
C HIS A 37 1.70 1.53 13.66
N LEU A 38 1.52 2.48 12.75
CA LEU A 38 2.59 3.35 12.29
C LEU A 38 2.94 4.39 13.36
N ALA A 39 4.21 4.45 13.75
CA ALA A 39 4.70 5.40 14.74
C ALA A 39 4.83 6.83 14.17
N PHE A 40 3.81 7.28 13.47
CA PHE A 40 3.70 8.63 12.92
C PHE A 40 2.36 9.27 13.32
N PRO A 41 2.34 10.57 13.58
CA PRO A 41 1.07 11.31 13.75
C PRO A 41 0.17 11.20 12.53
N ASP A 42 -1.10 11.51 12.71
CA ASP A 42 -2.03 11.68 11.60
C ASP A 42 -1.50 12.73 10.61
N GLU A 43 -1.82 12.56 9.35
CA GLU A 43 -1.53 13.57 8.32
C GLU A 43 -0.05 13.98 8.23
N THR A 44 0.86 13.00 8.37
CA THR A 44 2.31 13.26 8.31
C THR A 44 2.83 13.38 6.88
N PHE A 45 2.33 12.56 5.95
CA PHE A 45 2.90 12.39 4.61
C PHE A 45 2.02 12.96 3.51
N GLU A 46 2.62 13.53 2.48
CA GLU A 46 1.95 13.99 1.27
C GLU A 46 1.47 12.85 0.39
N ALA A 47 2.11 11.69 0.48
CA ALA A 47 1.71 10.50 -0.27
C ALA A 47 2.11 9.21 0.45
N ALA A 48 1.36 8.13 0.19
CA ALA A 48 1.71 6.78 0.60
C ALA A 48 1.57 5.81 -0.57
N VAL A 49 2.52 4.88 -0.66
CA VAL A 49 2.46 3.78 -1.63
C VAL A 49 2.72 2.45 -0.93
N SER A 50 2.03 1.41 -1.36
CA SER A 50 2.22 0.04 -0.88
C SER A 50 2.09 -0.94 -2.03
N ASN A 51 2.94 -1.95 -2.06
CA ASN A 51 2.91 -2.99 -3.07
C ASN A 51 3.13 -4.35 -2.41
N PHE A 52 2.08 -5.17 -2.34
CA PHE A 52 2.09 -6.51 -1.75
C PHE A 52 2.64 -6.56 -0.31
N VAL A 53 2.18 -5.65 0.56
CA VAL A 53 2.63 -5.57 1.96
C VAL A 53 1.50 -5.85 2.94
N PHE A 54 0.30 -5.37 2.70
CA PHE A 54 -0.76 -5.37 3.70
C PHE A 54 -1.21 -6.79 4.09
N HIS A 55 -1.32 -7.71 3.13
CA HIS A 55 -1.68 -9.10 3.41
C HIS A 55 -0.66 -9.83 4.29
N GLU A 56 0.61 -9.39 4.30
CA GLU A 56 1.69 -9.97 5.10
C GLU A 56 1.73 -9.46 6.56
N VAL A 57 0.94 -8.46 6.91
CA VAL A 57 0.91 -7.87 8.26
C VAL A 57 0.19 -8.82 9.22
N ARG A 58 0.94 -9.57 10.01
CA ARG A 58 0.41 -10.61 10.92
C ARG A 58 -0.17 -10.07 12.22
N THR A 59 0.20 -8.87 12.61
CA THR A 59 -0.23 -8.21 13.84
C THR A 59 -1.68 -7.70 13.79
N GLN A 60 -2.26 -7.60 12.58
CA GLN A 60 -3.65 -7.21 12.36
C GLN A 60 -4.34 -8.23 11.45
N PRO A 61 -5.35 -8.97 11.94
CA PRO A 61 -6.10 -9.95 11.14
C PRO A 61 -6.98 -9.29 10.08
N ASP A 62 -7.67 -8.19 10.40
CA ASP A 62 -8.45 -7.41 9.43
C ASP A 62 -7.53 -6.51 8.61
N LYS A 63 -7.31 -6.86 7.34
CA LYS A 63 -6.41 -6.12 6.45
C LYS A 63 -6.94 -4.74 6.05
N ARG A 64 -8.23 -4.50 6.17
CA ARG A 64 -8.84 -3.19 5.96
C ARG A 64 -8.33 -2.18 6.98
N GLU A 65 -8.09 -2.62 8.23
CA GLU A 65 -7.51 -1.75 9.26
C GLU A 65 -6.06 -1.33 8.93
N VAL A 66 -5.29 -2.23 8.30
CA VAL A 66 -3.93 -1.87 7.83
C VAL A 66 -3.99 -0.79 6.74
N VAL A 67 -4.97 -0.89 5.84
CA VAL A 67 -5.21 0.14 4.81
C VAL A 67 -5.63 1.47 5.45
N ARG A 68 -6.54 1.44 6.44
CA ARG A 68 -6.96 2.64 7.18
C ARG A 68 -5.80 3.29 7.91
N GLU A 69 -4.94 2.49 8.52
CA GLU A 69 -3.74 2.98 9.19
C GLU A 69 -2.76 3.66 8.21
N ALA A 70 -2.56 3.07 7.03
CA ALA A 70 -1.78 3.71 5.97
C ALA A 70 -2.39 5.02 5.49
N LEU A 71 -3.72 5.10 5.39
CA LEU A 71 -4.42 6.34 5.05
C LEU A 71 -4.41 7.36 6.18
N ARG A 72 -4.41 6.94 7.45
CA ARG A 72 -4.36 7.85 8.60
C ARG A 72 -3.17 8.79 8.52
N VAL A 73 -2.00 8.28 8.17
CA VAL A 73 -0.77 9.06 8.09
C VAL A 73 -0.64 9.91 6.83
N VAL A 74 -1.53 9.76 5.84
CA VAL A 74 -1.59 10.63 4.66
C VAL A 74 -2.35 11.90 5.01
N LYS A 75 -1.83 13.05 4.59
CA LYS A 75 -2.47 14.36 4.75
C LYS A 75 -3.79 14.45 3.96
N LYS A 76 -4.70 15.30 4.39
CA LYS A 76 -5.86 15.68 3.58
C LYS A 76 -5.38 16.25 2.23
N GLY A 77 -5.99 15.81 1.14
CA GLY A 77 -5.56 16.12 -0.21
C GLY A 77 -4.28 15.40 -0.67
N GLY A 78 -3.66 14.60 0.19
CA GLY A 78 -2.50 13.77 -0.16
C GLY A 78 -2.89 12.56 -1.01
N CYS A 79 -1.96 12.06 -1.80
CA CYS A 79 -2.18 10.96 -2.73
C CYS A 79 -1.86 9.60 -2.11
N PHE A 80 -2.51 8.55 -2.60
CA PHE A 80 -2.15 7.18 -2.24
C PHE A 80 -2.30 6.24 -3.44
N ALA A 81 -1.51 5.16 -3.43
CA ALA A 81 -1.64 4.05 -4.37
C ALA A 81 -1.21 2.75 -3.67
N PHE A 82 -2.15 1.83 -3.52
CA PHE A 82 -1.96 0.55 -2.83
C PHE A 82 -2.33 -0.59 -3.76
N GLN A 83 -1.40 -1.49 -3.98
CA GLN A 83 -1.61 -2.73 -4.72
C GLN A 83 -1.45 -3.90 -3.76
N ASP A 84 -2.46 -4.74 -3.68
CA ASP A 84 -2.47 -5.92 -2.80
C ASP A 84 -3.49 -6.95 -3.29
N LEU A 85 -3.66 -8.06 -2.56
CA LEU A 85 -4.61 -9.12 -2.85
C LEU A 85 -6.05 -8.70 -2.48
N PHE A 86 -6.49 -7.54 -2.98
CA PHE A 86 -7.77 -6.93 -2.61
C PHE A 86 -8.98 -7.76 -3.04
N GLU A 87 -8.86 -8.60 -4.06
CA GLU A 87 -9.92 -9.51 -4.50
C GLU A 87 -10.07 -10.75 -3.59
N LYS A 88 -9.16 -10.91 -2.62
CA LYS A 88 -9.23 -12.03 -1.68
C LYS A 88 -10.17 -11.68 -0.52
N GLU A 89 -11.43 -12.09 -0.65
CA GLU A 89 -12.51 -11.79 0.30
C GLU A 89 -12.16 -12.19 1.74
N SER A 90 -11.42 -13.30 1.95
CA SER A 90 -10.98 -13.73 3.27
C SER A 90 -10.03 -12.74 3.97
N LEU A 91 -9.43 -11.79 3.26
CA LEU A 91 -8.53 -10.77 3.79
C LEU A 91 -9.19 -9.39 3.90
N TYR A 92 -10.00 -9.03 2.89
CA TYR A 92 -10.54 -7.68 2.75
C TYR A 92 -12.07 -7.61 2.80
N GLY A 93 -12.77 -8.78 2.83
CA GLY A 93 -14.22 -8.82 2.74
C GLY A 93 -14.73 -8.33 1.38
N ASP A 94 -15.95 -7.83 1.37
CA ASP A 94 -16.54 -7.21 0.18
C ASP A 94 -15.87 -5.86 -0.11
N MET A 95 -15.23 -5.76 -1.27
CA MET A 95 -14.54 -4.53 -1.68
C MET A 95 -15.50 -3.38 -1.97
N THR A 96 -16.72 -3.65 -2.44
CA THR A 96 -17.74 -2.61 -2.67
C THR A 96 -18.11 -1.92 -1.35
N ASP A 97 -18.32 -2.71 -0.32
CA ASP A 97 -18.59 -2.23 1.03
C ASP A 97 -17.39 -1.46 1.58
N PHE A 98 -16.17 -2.00 1.44
CA PHE A 98 -14.96 -1.34 1.92
C PHE A 98 -14.71 0.01 1.24
N LEU A 99 -14.89 0.10 -0.08
CA LEU A 99 -14.79 1.37 -0.81
C LEU A 99 -15.83 2.39 -0.34
N SER A 100 -17.05 1.95 -0.04
CA SER A 100 -18.10 2.80 0.54
C SER A 100 -17.68 3.36 1.89
N GLN A 101 -17.14 2.51 2.77
CA GLN A 101 -16.63 2.92 4.09
C GLN A 101 -15.50 3.95 3.98
N LEU A 102 -14.56 3.77 3.04
CA LEU A 102 -13.47 4.73 2.82
C LEU A 102 -13.98 6.10 2.35
N ARG A 103 -14.99 6.12 1.47
CA ARG A 103 -15.64 7.38 1.05
C ARG A 103 -16.33 8.08 2.22
N GLN A 104 -17.06 7.33 3.05
CA GLN A 104 -17.70 7.85 4.26
C GLN A 104 -16.67 8.38 5.28
N ALA A 105 -15.49 7.77 5.34
CA ALA A 105 -14.38 8.22 6.18
C ALA A 105 -13.66 9.47 5.64
N GLY A 106 -14.08 10.02 4.51
CA GLY A 106 -13.58 11.31 3.98
C GLY A 106 -12.51 11.20 2.89
N VAL A 107 -12.32 10.01 2.30
CA VAL A 107 -11.48 9.89 1.09
C VAL A 107 -12.19 10.59 -0.06
N GLN A 108 -11.59 11.66 -0.59
CA GLN A 108 -12.21 12.56 -1.56
C GLN A 108 -12.27 11.95 -2.96
N GLU A 109 -11.19 11.33 -3.39
CA GLU A 109 -11.04 10.71 -4.69
C GLU A 109 -10.58 9.27 -4.49
N LEU A 110 -11.38 8.32 -4.96
CA LEU A 110 -11.16 6.90 -4.73
C LEU A 110 -11.45 6.10 -5.99
N HIS A 111 -10.42 5.51 -6.54
CA HIS A 111 -10.46 4.64 -7.71
C HIS A 111 -10.03 3.24 -7.32
N TYR A 112 -10.65 2.25 -7.92
CA TYR A 112 -10.33 0.86 -7.74
C TYR A 112 -10.26 0.13 -9.07
N ILE A 113 -9.19 -0.59 -9.31
CA ILE A 113 -9.01 -1.46 -10.46
C ILE A 113 -8.94 -2.89 -9.94
N PRO A 114 -10.00 -3.69 -10.13
CA PRO A 114 -9.98 -5.12 -9.81
C PRO A 114 -9.12 -5.89 -10.82
N HIS A 115 -8.65 -7.06 -10.41
CA HIS A 115 -7.96 -8.00 -11.29
C HIS A 115 -6.85 -7.34 -12.14
N VAL A 116 -5.95 -6.64 -11.46
CA VAL A 116 -4.82 -5.93 -12.11
C VAL A 116 -4.00 -6.87 -13.00
N GLU A 117 -3.90 -8.12 -12.61
CA GLU A 117 -3.21 -9.17 -13.38
C GLU A 117 -3.80 -9.40 -14.78
N ARG A 118 -5.07 -9.02 -15.00
CA ARG A 118 -5.76 -9.18 -16.29
C ARG A 118 -5.68 -7.93 -17.17
N GLN A 119 -5.09 -6.86 -16.67
CA GLN A 119 -5.01 -5.60 -17.41
C GLN A 119 -3.99 -5.69 -18.55
N GLY A 120 -4.27 -5.00 -19.65
CA GLY A 120 -3.48 -5.08 -20.89
C GLY A 120 -2.03 -4.58 -20.75
N PHE A 121 -1.70 -3.83 -19.71
CA PHE A 121 -0.33 -3.39 -19.41
C PHE A 121 0.51 -4.43 -18.67
N ILE A 122 -0.11 -5.53 -18.19
CA ILE A 122 0.62 -6.64 -17.57
C ILE A 122 1.05 -7.63 -18.64
N PRO A 123 2.34 -7.96 -18.76
CA PRO A 123 2.82 -8.93 -19.73
C PRO A 123 2.15 -10.29 -19.54
N ARG A 124 1.75 -10.94 -20.64
CA ARG A 124 0.99 -12.21 -20.62
C ARG A 124 1.69 -13.34 -19.86
N TYR A 125 3.02 -13.35 -19.82
CA TYR A 125 3.76 -14.39 -19.11
C TYR A 125 3.70 -14.26 -17.58
N VAL A 126 3.34 -13.10 -17.03
CA VAL A 126 3.10 -12.92 -15.57
C VAL A 126 1.62 -13.04 -15.20
N GLN A 127 0.71 -13.17 -16.16
CA GLN A 127 -0.72 -13.36 -15.91
C GLN A 127 -1.08 -14.79 -15.50
N ALA A 128 -0.09 -15.65 -15.27
CA ALA A 128 -0.31 -17.01 -14.82
C ALA A 128 -0.91 -17.04 -13.40
N PRO A 129 -2.00 -17.77 -13.14
CA PRO A 129 -2.73 -17.75 -11.86
C PRO A 129 -1.87 -18.07 -10.62
N TRP A 130 -0.82 -18.87 -10.81
CA TRP A 130 0.12 -19.21 -9.73
C TRP A 130 1.17 -18.12 -9.46
N MET A 131 1.31 -17.14 -10.33
CA MET A 131 2.24 -16.01 -10.16
C MET A 131 1.54 -14.77 -9.63
N LEU A 132 0.37 -14.47 -10.17
CA LEU A 132 -0.35 -13.24 -9.85
C LEU A 132 -1.86 -13.49 -9.96
N SER A 133 -2.56 -13.48 -8.83
CA SER A 133 -4.02 -13.62 -8.75
C SER A 133 -4.59 -12.73 -7.65
N ASP A 134 -5.86 -12.43 -7.75
CA ASP A 134 -6.63 -11.67 -6.75
C ASP A 134 -6.08 -10.26 -6.47
N VAL A 135 -5.38 -9.68 -7.42
CA VAL A 135 -4.71 -8.39 -7.26
C VAL A 135 -5.66 -7.25 -7.60
N GLY A 136 -5.80 -6.32 -6.67
CA GLY A 136 -6.47 -5.04 -6.90
C GLY A 136 -5.51 -3.87 -6.73
N LEU A 137 -5.83 -2.76 -7.36
CA LEU A 137 -5.15 -1.47 -7.19
C LEU A 137 -6.14 -0.43 -6.68
N LEU A 138 -5.87 0.08 -5.49
CA LEU A 138 -6.63 1.13 -4.83
C LEU A 138 -5.80 2.42 -4.84
N TYR A 139 -6.31 3.50 -5.42
CA TYR A 139 -5.58 4.75 -5.51
C TYR A 139 -6.50 5.97 -5.50
N GLY A 140 -5.94 7.13 -5.17
CA GLY A 140 -6.71 8.36 -5.14
C GLY A 140 -6.12 9.45 -4.25
N ARG A 141 -7.03 10.27 -3.67
CA ARG A 141 -6.74 11.36 -2.75
C ARG A 141 -7.56 11.23 -1.47
N LYS A 142 -6.88 11.42 -0.35
CA LYS A 142 -7.54 11.52 0.95
C LYS A 142 -8.22 12.86 1.13
#